data_392b55e2e673ba7c40e756ef497ef58f
#
_entry.id   392b55e2e673ba7c40e756ef497ef58f
#
_cell.length_a   1.000
_cell.length_b   1.000
_cell.length_c   1.000
_cell.angle_alpha   90.00
_cell.angle_beta   90.00
_cell.angle_gamma   90.00
#
_symmetry.space_group_name_H-M   'P 1'
#
loop_
_entity.id
_entity.type
_entity.pdbx_description
1 polymer ?
#
loop_
_entity_poly.entity_id
_entity_poly.type
_entity_poly.pdbx_seq_one_letter_code
_entity_poly.pdbx_strand_id
1 'polypeptide(L)'
;MNREFVEYLSERTKHTLAVATILHTQGSTPRKAGTSMIVHPDGSIFGTIGGGRAENEIRLSAVDSLSKKETHRRIQVILDDDVAVKEGMVCGGQMDVWIETQNV
;
A
#
# COMPACT_ATOMS: atom_id res chain seq x y z
N MET A 1 3.57 4.39 12.89
CA MET A 1 4.00 5.48 11.99
C MET A 1 5.21 6.17 12.57
N ASN A 2 6.15 6.54 11.74
CA ASN A 2 7.31 7.28 12.21
C ASN A 2 7.01 8.79 12.23
N ARG A 3 7.90 9.56 12.85
CA ARG A 3 7.76 11.01 13.01
C ARG A 3 7.63 11.75 11.69
N GLU A 4 8.44 11.37 10.71
CA GLU A 4 8.43 11.97 9.37
C GLU A 4 7.07 11.81 8.70
N PHE A 5 6.47 10.64 8.84
CA PHE A 5 5.16 10.34 8.28
C PHE A 5 4.06 11.20 8.93
N VAL A 6 4.12 11.34 10.25
CA VAL A 6 3.16 12.17 11.00
C VAL A 6 3.29 13.63 10.62
N GLU A 7 4.51 14.13 10.47
CA GLU A 7 4.75 15.51 10.06
C GLU A 7 4.20 15.77 8.66
N TYR A 8 4.39 14.82 7.75
CA TYR A 8 3.84 14.91 6.40
C TYR A 8 2.31 15.02 6.42
N LEU A 9 1.64 14.19 7.22
CA LEU A 9 0.18 14.24 7.37
C LEU A 9 -0.28 15.59 7.91
N SER A 10 0.43 16.14 8.89
CA SER A 10 0.09 17.44 9.48
C SER A 10 0.15 18.59 8.48
N GLU A 11 1.11 18.55 7.57
CA GLU A 11 1.27 19.57 6.54
C GLU A 11 0.22 19.53 5.45
N ARG A 12 -0.45 18.36 5.30
CA ARG A 12 -1.42 18.12 4.23
C ARG A 12 -2.86 18.15 4.74
N THR A 13 -3.16 19.08 5.63
CA THR A 13 -4.38 19.08 6.45
C THR A 13 -5.69 19.42 5.75
N LYS A 14 -5.75 19.62 4.44
CA LYS A 14 -7.02 19.97 3.77
C LYS A 14 -7.30 19.11 2.55
N HIS A 15 -6.65 17.95 2.47
CA HIS A 15 -6.77 17.07 1.32
C HIS A 15 -7.26 15.71 1.72
N THR A 16 -8.06 15.12 0.86
CA THR A 16 -8.41 13.71 0.99
C THR A 16 -7.20 12.89 0.54
N LEU A 17 -6.84 11.90 1.32
CA LEU A 17 -5.76 10.99 0.96
C LEU A 17 -6.06 9.59 1.46
N ALA A 18 -5.31 8.63 1.02
CA ALA A 18 -5.40 7.26 1.48
C ALA A 18 -4.11 6.86 2.19
N VAL A 19 -4.24 6.11 3.27
CA VAL A 19 -3.11 5.50 3.96
C VAL A 19 -3.21 4.00 3.76
N ALA A 20 -2.22 3.42 3.12
CA ALA A 20 -2.13 1.98 2.91
C ALA A 20 -1.15 1.40 3.93
N THR A 21 -1.60 0.44 4.71
CA THR A 21 -0.81 -0.16 5.77
C THR A 21 -0.79 -1.67 5.62
N ILE A 22 0.38 -2.27 5.70
CA ILE A 22 0.51 -3.72 5.70
C ILE A 22 0.03 -4.24 7.05
N LEU A 23 -1.05 -5.03 7.03
CA LEU A 23 -1.59 -5.64 8.24
C LEU A 23 -0.89 -6.95 8.57
N HIS A 24 -0.59 -7.74 7.56
CA HIS A 24 -0.07 -9.08 7.73
C HIS A 24 0.75 -9.46 6.51
N THR A 25 1.81 -10.21 6.73
CA THR A 25 2.66 -10.73 5.66
C THR A 25 2.82 -12.23 5.81
N GLN A 26 3.00 -12.91 4.69
CA GLN A 26 3.21 -14.34 4.65
C GLN A 26 4.27 -14.63 3.59
N GLY A 27 5.26 -15.44 3.92
CA GLY A 27 6.36 -15.74 3.03
C GLY A 27 7.35 -14.58 2.90
N SER A 28 8.04 -14.51 1.76
CA SER A 28 9.05 -13.47 1.52
C SER A 28 8.37 -12.18 1.04
N THR A 29 8.53 -11.10 1.80
CA THR A 29 7.94 -9.80 1.47
C THR A 29 8.98 -8.70 1.62
N PRO A 30 8.88 -7.61 0.83
CA PRO A 30 9.87 -6.53 0.88
C PRO A 30 9.78 -5.68 2.14
N ARG A 31 8.61 -5.62 2.77
CA ARG A 31 8.40 -4.86 4.00
C ARG A 31 7.57 -5.66 4.98
N LYS A 32 7.64 -5.27 6.24
CA LYS A 32 6.94 -5.95 7.34
C LYS A 32 5.60 -5.32 7.63
N ALA A 33 4.75 -6.05 8.36
CA ALA A 33 3.51 -5.53 8.89
C ALA A 33 3.76 -4.24 9.68
N GLY A 34 2.84 -3.30 9.57
CA GLY A 34 2.95 -1.97 10.16
C GLY A 34 3.52 -0.91 9.24
N THR A 35 4.17 -1.31 8.16
CA THR A 35 4.69 -0.36 7.16
C THR A 35 3.52 0.32 6.45
N SER A 36 3.60 1.64 6.30
CA SER A 36 2.54 2.46 5.70
C SER A 36 3.06 3.33 4.56
N MET A 37 2.14 3.63 3.65
CA MET A 37 2.39 4.49 2.51
C MET A 37 1.18 5.40 2.31
N ILE A 38 1.42 6.67 1.98
CA ILE A 38 0.34 7.61 1.66
C ILE A 38 0.16 7.64 0.16
N VAL A 39 -1.10 7.62 -0.28
CA VAL A 39 -1.46 7.75 -1.70
C VAL A 39 -2.39 8.93 -1.85
N HIS A 40 -2.04 9.84 -2.73
CA HIS A 40 -2.86 11.00 -3.05
C HIS A 40 -3.82 10.70 -4.20
N PRO A 41 -4.90 11.49 -4.36
CA PRO A 41 -5.87 11.26 -5.45
C PRO A 41 -5.27 11.28 -6.85
N ASP A 42 -4.19 12.01 -7.04
CA ASP A 42 -3.47 12.07 -8.33
C ASP A 42 -2.55 10.87 -8.56
N GLY A 43 -2.48 9.96 -7.59
CA GLY A 43 -1.64 8.77 -7.66
C GLY A 43 -0.23 8.96 -7.13
N SER A 44 0.14 10.17 -6.73
CA SER A 44 1.46 10.38 -6.12
C SER A 44 1.49 9.74 -4.73
N ILE A 45 2.68 9.36 -4.29
CA ILE A 45 2.84 8.63 -3.04
C ILE A 45 3.89 9.28 -2.16
N PHE A 46 3.75 9.04 -0.84
CA PHE A 46 4.78 9.36 0.15
C PHE A 46 5.02 8.10 0.98
N GLY A 47 6.29 7.75 1.14
CA GLY A 47 6.67 6.50 1.76
C GLY A 47 6.74 5.37 0.75
N THR A 48 6.92 4.15 1.23
CA THR A 48 7.00 2.98 0.35
C THR A 48 6.54 1.72 1.06
N ILE A 49 5.94 0.82 0.31
CA ILE A 49 5.59 -0.52 0.79
C ILE A 49 6.52 -1.57 0.16
N GLY A 50 7.58 -1.11 -0.50
CA GLY A 50 8.59 -2.01 -1.04
C GLY A 50 8.89 -1.81 -2.51
N GLY A 51 8.20 -0.87 -3.16
CA GLY A 51 8.41 -0.56 -4.57
C GLY A 51 7.84 -1.61 -5.53
N GLY A 52 8.11 -1.40 -6.79
CA GLY A 52 7.78 -2.35 -7.84
C GLY A 52 6.30 -2.55 -8.08
N ARG A 53 5.99 -3.75 -8.57
CA ARG A 53 4.64 -4.13 -8.99
C ARG A 53 3.63 -4.12 -7.83
N ALA A 54 4.04 -4.61 -6.67
CA ALA A 54 3.16 -4.65 -5.50
C ALA A 54 2.75 -3.25 -5.06
N GLU A 55 3.70 -2.34 -4.99
CA GLU A 55 3.42 -0.95 -4.63
C GLU A 55 2.49 -0.28 -5.63
N ASN A 56 2.70 -0.52 -6.93
CA ASN A 56 1.84 0.02 -7.97
C ASN A 56 0.41 -0.51 -7.86
N GLU A 57 0.25 -1.80 -7.56
CA GLU A 57 -1.06 -2.41 -7.37
C GLU A 57 -1.80 -1.79 -6.18
N ILE A 58 -1.11 -1.59 -5.08
CA ILE A 58 -1.67 -0.94 -3.89
C ILE A 58 -2.03 0.51 -4.20
N ARG A 59 -1.15 1.22 -4.90
CA ARG A 59 -1.39 2.61 -5.30
C ARG A 59 -2.65 2.74 -6.14
N LEU A 60 -2.81 1.90 -7.14
CA LEU A 60 -3.99 1.91 -8.01
C LEU A 60 -5.27 1.59 -7.24
N SER A 61 -5.20 0.62 -6.32
CA SER A 61 -6.35 0.28 -5.48
C SER A 61 -6.72 1.44 -4.56
N ALA A 62 -5.73 2.14 -4.02
CA ALA A 62 -5.97 3.30 -3.15
C ALA A 62 -6.62 4.46 -3.93
N VAL A 63 -6.15 4.74 -5.14
CA VAL A 63 -6.74 5.77 -5.99
C VAL A 63 -8.19 5.41 -6.33
N ASP A 64 -8.46 4.15 -6.64
CA ASP A 64 -9.81 3.68 -6.92
C ASP A 64 -10.71 3.82 -5.69
N SER A 65 -10.21 3.48 -4.53
CA SER A 65 -10.94 3.64 -3.26
C SER A 65 -11.28 5.10 -2.99
N LEU A 66 -10.35 6.02 -3.23
CA LEU A 66 -10.59 7.45 -3.10
C LEU A 66 -11.64 7.93 -4.09
N SER A 67 -11.56 7.48 -5.32
CA SER A 67 -12.51 7.83 -6.39
C SER A 67 -13.93 7.39 -6.03
N LYS A 68 -14.08 6.24 -5.43
CA LYS A 68 -15.37 5.68 -5.02
C LYS A 68 -15.83 6.18 -3.66
N LYS A 69 -15.06 7.03 -3.02
CA LYS A 69 -15.37 7.59 -1.69
C LYS A 69 -15.58 6.51 -0.63
N GLU A 70 -14.87 5.42 -0.74
CA GLU A 70 -14.87 4.38 0.29
C GLU A 70 -14.14 4.88 1.52
N THR A 71 -14.59 4.47 2.71
CA THR A 71 -13.91 4.83 3.96
C THR A 71 -12.69 3.95 4.20
N HIS A 72 -12.77 2.71 3.75
CA HIS A 72 -11.68 1.75 3.87
C HIS A 72 -11.82 0.64 2.84
N ARG A 73 -10.71 -0.04 2.61
CA ARG A 73 -10.66 -1.21 1.73
C ARG A 73 -9.55 -2.12 2.22
N ARG A 74 -9.82 -3.41 2.22
CA ARG A 74 -8.78 -4.42 2.50
C ARG A 74 -8.49 -5.16 1.21
N ILE A 75 -7.21 -5.29 0.88
CA ILE A 75 -6.78 -6.03 -0.30
C ILE A 75 -5.70 -7.03 0.07
N GLN A 76 -5.60 -8.08 -0.73
CA GLN A 76 -4.52 -9.04 -0.63
C GLN A 76 -3.65 -8.90 -1.87
N VAL A 77 -2.36 -8.71 -1.66
CA VAL A 77 -1.38 -8.58 -2.74
C VAL A 77 -0.52 -9.83 -2.75
N ILE A 78 -0.51 -10.51 -3.87
CA ILE A 78 0.30 -11.71 -4.06
C ILE A 78 1.56 -11.32 -4.80
N LEU A 79 2.71 -11.58 -4.19
CA LEU A 79 4.01 -11.30 -4.75
C LEU A 79 4.42 -12.47 -5.62
N ASP A 80 4.08 -12.37 -6.89
CA ASP A 80 4.28 -13.43 -7.85
C ASP A 80 5.40 -13.03 -8.80
N ASP A 81 6.39 -13.90 -8.93
CA ASP A 81 7.47 -13.73 -9.86
C ASP A 81 7.26 -14.72 -11.00
N ASP A 82 6.95 -14.20 -12.19
CA ASP A 82 6.71 -15.03 -13.38
C ASP A 82 7.89 -15.97 -13.67
N VAL A 83 9.10 -15.53 -13.41
CA VAL A 83 10.30 -16.35 -13.61
C VAL A 83 10.31 -17.52 -12.62
N ALA A 84 10.00 -17.26 -11.35
CA ALA A 84 9.93 -18.30 -10.33
C ALA A 84 8.86 -19.34 -10.66
N VAL A 85 7.70 -18.90 -11.12
CA VAL A 85 6.61 -19.78 -11.53
C VAL A 85 7.03 -20.68 -12.70
N LYS A 86 7.68 -20.10 -13.70
CA LYS A 86 8.16 -20.84 -14.89
C LYS A 86 9.20 -21.89 -14.55
N GLU A 87 10.00 -21.65 -13.51
CA GLU A 87 11.03 -22.58 -13.06
C GLU A 87 10.50 -23.57 -12.04
N GLY A 88 9.19 -23.54 -11.76
CA GLY A 88 8.56 -24.43 -10.79
C GLY A 88 8.88 -24.09 -9.34
N MET A 89 9.38 -22.90 -9.10
CA MET A 89 9.68 -22.41 -7.75
C MET A 89 8.41 -21.96 -7.05
N VAL A 90 8.41 -22.03 -5.72
CA VAL A 90 7.31 -21.52 -4.92
C VAL A 90 7.27 -20.01 -5.06
N CYS A 91 6.09 -19.44 -5.26
CA CYS A 91 5.88 -18.01 -5.39
C CYS A 91 6.42 -17.27 -4.16
N GLY A 92 6.72 -16.00 -4.34
CA GLY A 92 7.07 -15.10 -3.26
C GLY A 92 5.93 -14.99 -2.24
N GLY A 93 6.02 -14.02 -1.36
CA GLY A 93 5.05 -13.88 -0.28
C GLY A 93 3.73 -13.24 -0.71
N GLN A 94 2.93 -12.96 0.28
CA GLN A 94 1.70 -12.19 0.11
C GLN A 94 1.55 -11.20 1.25
N MET A 95 0.82 -10.13 1.01
CA MET A 95 0.54 -9.10 1.99
C MET A 95 -0.95 -8.81 2.05
N ASP A 96 -1.47 -8.70 3.26
CA ASP A 96 -2.78 -8.10 3.50
C ASP A 96 -2.57 -6.63 3.76
N VAL A 97 -3.25 -5.80 3.00
CA VAL A 97 -3.09 -4.34 3.08
C VAL A 97 -4.42 -3.70 3.39
N TRP A 98 -4.39 -2.81 4.37
CA TRP A 98 -5.53 -1.99 4.76
C TRP A 98 -5.36 -0.60 4.16
N ILE A 99 -6.34 -0.18 3.40
CA ILE A 99 -6.35 1.15 2.80
C ILE A 99 -7.45 1.94 3.51
N GLU A 100 -7.08 3.05 4.11
CA GLU A 100 -8.01 3.91 4.82
C GLU A 100 -7.98 5.29 4.23
N THR A 101 -9.14 5.81 3.86
CA THR A 101 -9.23 7.17 3.33
C THR A 101 -9.41 8.15 4.47
N GLN A 102 -8.73 9.28 4.38
CA GLN A 102 -8.77 10.31 5.40
C GLN A 102 -9.02 11.66 4.75
N ASN A 103 -9.97 12.38 5.32
CA ASN A 103 -10.19 13.79 5.02
C ASN A 103 -9.49 14.57 6.12
N VAL A 104 -8.42 15.20 5.74
CA VAL A 104 -7.61 15.91 6.74
C VAL A 104 -7.76 17.40 6.55
#